data_9a4acaa85c5d2b3478b8c0d323a2ddd5
#
_entry.id   9a4acaa85c5d2b3478b8c0d323a2ddd5
#
_cell.length_a   1.000
_cell.length_b   1.000
_cell.length_c   1.000
_cell.angle_alpha   90.00
_cell.angle_beta   90.00
_cell.angle_gamma   90.00
#
_symmetry.space_group_name_H-M   'P 1'
#
loop_
_entity.id
_entity.type
_entity.pdbx_description
1 polymer ?
#
loop_
_entity_poly.entity_id
_entity_poly.type
_entity_poly.pdbx_seq_one_letter_code
_entity_poly.pdbx_strand_id
1 'polypeptide(L)'
;MEQKKILFVSHDANRAGSQLLLLQLLRLLKERGVPMHLLLCNGGDLEAEFEEVVGVTRLNQTKKITTPPFTGKILRKTNLLKMYEERSHQKGNERVLAELEQQNIGLIFINSIANAEVYFNFLKPFHHLPLVLFVHELAMSVKIYTHEKYLDFLLKKTGHLIAVSNAVADFYVRKYDFPAGNVSTFTLIDHEHIDQRLLSVQHDILEKTYKIPQDAIVIGGCGNAEWRKGNDIFNWIASRVIRKTQPLPVYFVWVGAGPQHEIFELIENDIRLMGLGEKIILIPPTPRALDYINRFDVLLLSSREDPYPLVVMEAALQEIPVVCFEGAGGAPELIEGDAGFVVPYMDISAASDAIIQLILDPSLRNSFGQNARKKVLERHNTDKSVASVEAIIQKYLPLQVSEQHNQ
;
A
#
# COMPACT_ATOMS: atom_id res chain seq x y z
N MET A 1 15.53 27.03 22.31
CA MET A 1 15.00 25.69 22.71
C MET A 1 15.05 24.79 21.46
N GLU A 2 15.52 23.58 21.63
CA GLU A 2 15.57 22.63 20.52
C GLU A 2 14.14 22.32 20.05
N GLN A 3 13.91 22.33 18.72
CA GLN A 3 12.58 22.14 18.14
C GLN A 3 12.10 20.71 18.40
N LYS A 4 10.82 20.57 18.82
CA LYS A 4 10.23 19.24 19.03
C LYS A 4 10.08 18.49 17.71
N LYS A 5 10.36 17.19 17.73
CA LYS A 5 10.26 16.29 16.57
C LYS A 5 8.94 15.53 16.55
N ILE A 6 8.56 15.09 15.35
CA ILE A 6 7.49 14.11 15.14
C ILE A 6 8.11 12.73 15.13
N LEU A 7 7.61 11.82 15.96
CA LEU A 7 7.96 10.40 15.89
C LEU A 7 7.02 9.68 14.92
N PHE A 8 7.53 9.37 13.75
CA PHE A 8 6.86 8.44 12.84
C PHE A 8 7.12 7.00 13.29
N VAL A 9 6.11 6.12 13.16
CA VAL A 9 6.20 4.70 13.52
C VAL A 9 5.79 3.85 12.33
N SER A 10 6.71 3.02 11.82
CA SER A 10 6.43 2.05 10.75
C SER A 10 6.64 0.62 11.24
N HIS A 11 5.73 -0.28 10.89
CA HIS A 11 5.79 -1.67 11.34
C HIS A 11 6.91 -2.47 10.67
N ASP A 12 7.29 -2.10 9.44
CA ASP A 12 8.45 -2.64 8.73
C ASP A 12 8.93 -1.67 7.63
N ALA A 13 9.93 -2.07 6.88
CA ALA A 13 10.48 -1.37 5.73
C ALA A 13 10.34 -2.20 4.44
N ASN A 14 9.33 -3.05 4.32
CA ASN A 14 9.07 -3.79 3.11
C ASN A 14 8.58 -2.86 1.99
N ARG A 15 8.81 -3.25 0.74
CA ARG A 15 8.36 -2.46 -0.42
C ARG A 15 6.88 -2.71 -0.70
N ALA A 16 6.01 -2.15 0.16
CA ALA A 16 4.55 -2.23 0.07
C ALA A 16 3.91 -0.83 0.11
N GLY A 17 2.64 -0.72 -0.25
CA GLY A 17 1.96 0.56 -0.47
C GLY A 17 2.02 1.53 0.70
N SER A 18 1.79 1.07 1.93
CA SER A 18 1.82 1.93 3.12
C SER A 18 3.22 2.46 3.46
N GLN A 19 4.27 1.66 3.24
CA GLN A 19 5.66 2.06 3.48
C GLN A 19 6.16 2.99 2.39
N LEU A 20 5.84 2.72 1.13
CA LEU A 20 6.18 3.60 0.01
C LEU A 20 5.52 4.98 0.17
N LEU A 21 4.26 5.01 0.57
CA LEU A 21 3.53 6.25 0.81
C LEU A 21 4.11 7.02 2.00
N LEU A 22 4.49 6.33 3.08
CA LEU A 22 5.18 6.95 4.21
C LEU A 22 6.54 7.54 3.78
N LEU A 23 7.35 6.78 3.04
CA LEU A 23 8.67 7.24 2.58
C LEU A 23 8.55 8.51 1.73
N GLN A 24 7.59 8.53 0.82
CA GLN A 24 7.32 9.70 -0.02
C GLN A 24 6.86 10.90 0.83
N LEU A 25 5.95 10.69 1.79
CA LEU A 25 5.54 11.74 2.74
C LEU A 25 6.74 12.29 3.52
N LEU A 26 7.61 11.42 4.03
CA LEU A 26 8.79 11.83 4.78
C LEU A 26 9.77 12.65 3.93
N ARG A 27 9.98 12.29 2.66
CA ARG A 27 10.80 13.07 1.71
C ARG A 27 10.27 14.50 1.56
N LEU A 28 8.98 14.64 1.32
CA LEU A 28 8.33 15.92 1.13
C LEU A 28 8.31 16.77 2.42
N LEU A 29 8.12 16.16 3.57
CA LEU A 29 8.20 16.85 4.86
C LEU A 29 9.64 17.28 5.19
N LYS A 30 10.66 16.51 4.79
CA LYS A 30 12.07 16.87 4.92
C LYS A 30 12.41 18.12 4.10
N GLU A 31 11.97 18.19 2.86
CA GLU A 31 12.16 19.36 1.97
C GLU A 31 11.55 20.63 2.57
N ARG A 32 10.50 20.50 3.37
CA ARG A 32 9.84 21.60 4.10
C ARG A 32 10.43 21.87 5.48
N GLY A 33 11.53 21.18 5.82
CA GLY A 33 12.25 21.40 7.08
C GLY A 33 11.53 20.90 8.33
N VAL A 34 10.56 20.00 8.21
CA VAL A 34 9.82 19.43 9.35
C VAL A 34 10.75 18.53 10.17
N PRO A 35 10.94 18.76 11.49
CA PRO A 35 11.80 17.92 12.31
C PRO A 35 11.13 16.58 12.61
N MET A 36 11.80 15.49 12.22
CA MET A 36 11.25 14.14 12.25
C MET A 36 12.23 13.13 12.82
N HIS A 37 11.70 12.03 13.31
CA HIS A 37 12.42 10.81 13.66
C HIS A 37 11.55 9.59 13.32
N LEU A 38 12.14 8.47 12.89
CA LEU A 38 11.41 7.27 12.54
C LEU A 38 11.75 6.14 13.53
N LEU A 39 10.72 5.56 14.14
CA LEU A 39 10.81 4.25 14.78
C LEU A 39 10.42 3.18 13.75
N LEU A 40 11.39 2.36 13.38
CA LEU A 40 11.20 1.22 12.49
C LEU A 40 11.10 -0.06 13.31
N CYS A 41 9.93 -0.72 13.28
CA CYS A 41 9.69 -1.89 14.14
C CYS A 41 10.36 -3.16 13.60
N ASN A 42 10.37 -3.36 12.28
CA ASN A 42 11.05 -4.46 11.61
C ASN A 42 11.79 -3.95 10.37
N GLY A 43 12.77 -4.73 9.88
CA GLY A 43 13.55 -4.39 8.70
C GLY A 43 12.78 -4.56 7.38
N GLY A 44 13.48 -4.34 6.27
CA GLY A 44 12.98 -4.52 4.91
C GLY A 44 13.81 -3.79 3.86
N ASP A 45 13.41 -3.90 2.60
CA ASP A 45 14.17 -3.40 1.44
C ASP A 45 14.29 -1.87 1.38
N LEU A 46 13.40 -1.14 2.08
CA LEU A 46 13.37 0.33 2.11
C LEU A 46 14.20 0.94 3.25
N GLU A 47 14.90 0.14 4.07
CA GLU A 47 15.64 0.68 5.22
C GLU A 47 16.63 1.78 4.84
N ALA A 48 17.46 1.51 3.83
CA ALA A 48 18.47 2.47 3.36
C ALA A 48 17.82 3.78 2.88
N GLU A 49 16.70 3.67 2.16
CA GLU A 49 15.96 4.84 1.69
C GLU A 49 15.35 5.65 2.83
N PHE A 50 14.87 5.02 3.89
CA PHE A 50 14.40 5.72 5.10
C PHE A 50 15.55 6.43 5.81
N GLU A 51 16.73 5.79 5.94
CA GLU A 51 17.92 6.39 6.60
C GLU A 51 18.46 7.61 5.86
N GLU A 52 18.36 7.64 4.53
CA GLU A 52 18.72 8.81 3.73
C GLU A 52 17.80 10.02 4.00
N VAL A 53 16.57 9.78 4.43
CA VAL A 53 15.55 10.81 4.59
C VAL A 53 15.47 11.31 6.02
N VAL A 54 15.51 10.41 7.02
CA VAL A 54 15.21 10.72 8.41
C VAL A 54 16.10 9.92 9.37
N GLY A 55 16.35 10.43 10.58
CA GLY A 55 16.99 9.65 11.64
C GLY A 55 16.13 8.45 12.04
N VAL A 56 16.71 7.26 12.05
CA VAL A 56 15.99 6.00 12.29
C VAL A 56 16.47 5.33 13.57
N THR A 57 15.52 5.00 14.46
CA THR A 57 15.72 4.08 15.59
C THR A 57 15.03 2.75 15.27
N ARG A 58 15.68 1.60 15.50
CA ARG A 58 15.14 0.27 15.22
C ARG A 58 14.71 -0.44 16.49
N LEU A 59 13.45 -0.91 16.53
CA LEU A 59 12.92 -1.66 17.66
C LEU A 59 13.48 -3.09 17.71
N ASN A 60 13.38 -3.80 16.61
CA ASN A 60 13.81 -5.20 16.53
C ASN A 60 15.20 -5.31 15.89
N GLN A 61 16.25 -4.99 16.66
CA GLN A 61 17.60 -5.44 16.29
C GLN A 61 17.71 -6.92 16.66
N THR A 62 17.19 -7.80 15.83
CA THR A 62 17.44 -9.26 15.98
C THR A 62 18.88 -9.57 15.64
N LYS A 63 19.81 -9.26 16.56
CA LYS A 63 21.01 -10.09 16.64
C LYS A 63 20.50 -11.47 16.99
N LYS A 64 20.55 -12.41 16.03
CA LYS A 64 20.45 -13.85 16.35
C LYS A 64 21.37 -14.06 17.53
N ILE A 65 20.79 -14.36 18.71
CA ILE A 65 21.57 -14.67 19.89
C ILE A 65 22.27 -15.98 19.53
N THR A 66 23.51 -15.90 19.08
CA THR A 66 24.38 -17.05 18.86
C THR A 66 24.77 -17.58 20.23
N THR A 67 23.90 -18.41 20.81
CA THR A 67 24.27 -19.19 21.99
C THR A 67 25.35 -20.17 21.59
N PRO A 68 26.48 -20.22 22.29
CA PRO A 68 27.51 -21.23 22.04
C PRO A 68 26.86 -22.61 22.06
N PRO A 69 27.28 -23.56 21.17
CA PRO A 69 26.56 -24.80 20.93
C PRO A 69 26.40 -25.70 22.17
N PHE A 70 27.26 -25.55 23.17
CA PHE A 70 27.21 -26.34 24.39
C PHE A 70 26.26 -25.78 25.46
N THR A 71 26.22 -24.47 25.65
CA THR A 71 25.33 -23.80 26.60
C THR A 71 23.88 -23.72 26.08
N GLY A 72 23.67 -23.67 24.76
CA GLY A 72 22.35 -23.64 24.15
C GLY A 72 21.52 -24.92 24.39
N LYS A 73 22.15 -26.10 24.49
CA LYS A 73 21.45 -27.38 24.80
C LYS A 73 20.97 -27.46 26.25
N ILE A 74 21.73 -26.92 27.19
CA ILE A 74 21.35 -26.89 28.63
C ILE A 74 20.27 -25.86 28.87
N LEU A 75 20.34 -24.68 28.28
CA LEU A 75 19.36 -23.59 28.38
C LEU A 75 17.99 -23.98 27.79
N ARG A 76 17.97 -24.75 26.68
CA ARG A 76 16.72 -25.25 26.08
C ARG A 76 15.98 -26.26 26.98
N LYS A 77 16.71 -27.10 27.75
CA LYS A 77 16.15 -28.10 28.66
C LYS A 77 15.53 -27.51 29.93
N THR A 78 15.92 -26.31 30.34
CA THR A 78 15.60 -25.72 31.64
C THR A 78 14.65 -24.52 31.57
N ASN A 79 14.02 -24.21 30.42
CA ASN A 79 13.25 -22.98 30.17
C ASN A 79 14.05 -21.66 30.42
N LEU A 80 15.31 -21.74 30.80
CA LEU A 80 16.17 -20.59 31.07
C LEU A 80 16.51 -19.83 29.78
N LEU A 81 16.46 -20.51 28.62
CA LEU A 81 16.66 -19.85 27.33
C LEU A 81 15.56 -18.82 27.07
N LYS A 82 14.30 -19.20 27.33
CA LYS A 82 13.15 -18.28 27.18
C LYS A 82 13.26 -17.08 28.12
N MET A 83 13.64 -17.29 29.36
CA MET A 83 13.86 -16.20 30.33
C MET A 83 15.05 -15.30 29.92
N TYR A 84 16.11 -15.88 29.33
CA TYR A 84 17.25 -15.11 28.83
C TYR A 84 16.89 -14.29 27.61
N GLU A 85 16.13 -14.86 26.69
CA GLU A 85 15.59 -14.16 25.51
C GLU A 85 14.66 -13.02 25.93
N GLU A 86 13.71 -13.26 26.83
CA GLU A 86 12.80 -12.26 27.38
C GLU A 86 13.55 -11.09 28.04
N ARG A 87 14.58 -11.38 28.87
CA ARG A 87 15.42 -10.35 29.49
C ARG A 87 16.29 -9.59 28.48
N SER A 88 16.77 -10.27 27.46
CA SER A 88 17.55 -9.63 26.37
C SER A 88 16.66 -8.69 25.55
N HIS A 89 15.44 -9.12 25.22
CA HIS A 89 14.44 -8.27 24.54
C HIS A 89 14.04 -7.08 25.42
N GLN A 90 13.82 -7.28 26.73
CA GLN A 90 13.47 -6.20 27.64
C GLN A 90 14.58 -5.15 27.71
N LYS A 91 15.87 -5.55 27.88
CA LYS A 91 17.00 -4.62 27.86
C LYS A 91 17.16 -3.90 26.52
N GLY A 92 16.90 -4.60 25.41
CA GLY A 92 16.88 -3.99 24.08
C GLY A 92 15.82 -2.89 23.99
N ASN A 93 14.62 -3.17 24.46
CA ASN A 93 13.51 -2.22 24.46
C ASN A 93 13.78 -1.00 25.36
N GLU A 94 14.36 -1.20 26.54
CA GLU A 94 14.75 -0.10 27.46
C GLU A 94 15.76 0.83 26.81
N ARG A 95 16.75 0.29 26.08
CA ARG A 95 17.73 1.10 25.35
C ARG A 95 17.08 1.91 24.24
N VAL A 96 16.19 1.29 23.46
CA VAL A 96 15.46 1.97 22.36
C VAL A 96 14.58 3.09 22.93
N LEU A 97 13.88 2.85 24.04
CA LEU A 97 13.09 3.89 24.71
C LEU A 97 13.95 5.08 25.16
N ALA A 98 15.09 4.80 25.80
CA ALA A 98 16.02 5.85 26.22
C ALA A 98 16.58 6.67 25.04
N GLU A 99 16.81 6.02 23.89
CA GLU A 99 17.20 6.70 22.65
C GLU A 99 16.08 7.61 22.14
N LEU A 100 14.83 7.13 22.13
CA LEU A 100 13.67 7.93 21.70
C LEU A 100 13.40 9.10 22.65
N GLU A 101 13.56 8.93 23.96
CA GLU A 101 13.41 10.01 24.94
C GLU A 101 14.39 11.17 24.70
N GLN A 102 15.58 10.89 24.17
CA GLN A 102 16.57 11.90 23.79
C GLN A 102 16.19 12.67 22.51
N GLN A 103 15.22 12.20 21.74
CA GLN A 103 14.83 12.83 20.46
C GLN A 103 13.91 14.07 20.62
N ASN A 104 13.55 14.49 21.83
CA ASN A 104 12.65 15.62 22.09
C ASN A 104 11.33 15.52 21.32
N ILE A 105 10.64 14.35 21.45
CA ILE A 105 9.39 14.06 20.72
C ILE A 105 8.25 14.93 21.24
N GLY A 106 7.45 15.49 20.31
CA GLY A 106 6.27 16.31 20.63
C GLY A 106 4.96 15.81 20.04
N LEU A 107 5.03 14.93 19.04
CA LEU A 107 3.87 14.33 18.35
C LEU A 107 4.23 12.92 17.92
N ILE A 108 3.27 11.98 18.03
CA ILE A 108 3.39 10.63 17.47
C ILE A 108 2.57 10.56 16.20
N PHE A 109 3.16 10.04 15.13
CA PHE A 109 2.50 9.75 13.86
C PHE A 109 2.62 8.26 13.55
N ILE A 110 1.54 7.51 13.72
CA ILE A 110 1.52 6.07 13.48
C ILE A 110 1.07 5.77 12.05
N ASN A 111 1.95 5.10 11.29
CA ASN A 111 1.64 4.62 9.96
C ASN A 111 1.16 3.17 10.04
N SER A 112 -0.13 2.94 9.75
CA SER A 112 -0.80 1.64 9.83
C SER A 112 -1.19 1.18 11.23
N ILE A 113 -2.37 0.57 11.33
CA ILE A 113 -2.85 -0.08 12.57
C ILE A 113 -2.04 -1.31 12.98
N ALA A 114 -1.17 -1.83 12.09
CA ALA A 114 -0.23 -2.89 12.41
C ALA A 114 0.71 -2.50 13.58
N ASN A 115 0.87 -1.20 13.83
CA ASN A 115 1.62 -0.68 14.96
C ASN A 115 0.82 -0.54 16.26
N ALA A 116 -0.45 -0.93 16.30
CA ALA A 116 -1.31 -0.75 17.47
C ALA A 116 -0.77 -1.46 18.73
N GLU A 117 -0.24 -2.66 18.59
CA GLU A 117 0.40 -3.40 19.69
C GLU A 117 1.70 -2.74 20.16
N VAL A 118 2.51 -2.25 19.25
CA VAL A 118 3.76 -1.51 19.57
C VAL A 118 3.42 -0.23 20.34
N TYR A 119 2.41 0.52 19.88
CA TYR A 119 1.95 1.69 20.60
C TYR A 119 1.46 1.33 22.00
N PHE A 120 0.59 0.31 22.12
CA PHE A 120 0.02 -0.11 23.41
C PHE A 120 1.07 -0.62 24.40
N ASN A 121 2.01 -1.46 23.97
CA ASN A 121 2.95 -2.16 24.84
C ASN A 121 4.27 -1.44 25.02
N PHE A 122 4.83 -0.89 23.94
CA PHE A 122 6.18 -0.35 23.92
C PHE A 122 6.21 1.17 24.11
N LEU A 123 5.35 1.94 23.42
CA LEU A 123 5.36 3.39 23.47
C LEU A 123 4.60 4.00 24.66
N LYS A 124 4.41 3.24 25.76
CA LYS A 124 3.73 3.70 26.98
C LYS A 124 4.23 5.04 27.54
N PRO A 125 5.55 5.30 27.60
CA PRO A 125 6.06 6.58 28.10
C PRO A 125 5.57 7.80 27.29
N PHE A 126 5.20 7.59 26.03
CA PHE A 126 4.78 8.64 25.10
C PHE A 126 3.24 8.77 24.97
N HIS A 127 2.42 7.99 25.72
CA HIS A 127 0.96 8.06 25.66
C HIS A 127 0.36 9.41 26.11
N HIS A 128 1.16 10.29 26.66
CA HIS A 128 0.78 11.67 27.03
C HIS A 128 0.88 12.64 25.86
N LEU A 129 1.57 12.27 24.76
CA LEU A 129 1.72 13.07 23.56
C LEU A 129 0.49 12.95 22.66
N PRO A 130 0.21 14.00 21.85
CA PRO A 130 -0.80 13.91 20.82
C PRO A 130 -0.45 12.84 19.78
N LEU A 131 -1.47 12.25 19.18
CA LEU A 131 -1.35 11.15 18.25
C LEU A 131 -2.13 11.43 16.96
N VAL A 132 -1.46 11.30 15.82
CA VAL A 132 -2.05 11.19 14.49
C VAL A 132 -1.90 9.75 14.01
N LEU A 133 -2.97 9.18 13.49
CA LEU A 133 -3.00 7.81 12.96
C LEU A 133 -3.26 7.84 11.46
N PHE A 134 -2.37 7.27 10.67
CA PHE A 134 -2.53 7.09 9.23
C PHE A 134 -2.93 5.65 8.92
N VAL A 135 -4.15 5.46 8.42
CA VAL A 135 -4.76 4.14 8.22
C VAL A 135 -4.82 3.76 6.74
N HIS A 136 -4.43 2.51 6.47
CA HIS A 136 -4.35 1.88 5.17
C HIS A 136 -5.19 0.61 5.09
N GLU A 137 -6.00 0.32 6.11
CA GLU A 137 -6.64 -0.98 6.27
C GLU A 137 -8.16 -0.87 6.30
N LEU A 138 -8.82 -1.83 5.66
CA LEU A 138 -10.25 -2.08 5.73
C LEU A 138 -10.54 -3.34 6.57
N ALA A 139 -11.77 -3.83 6.52
CA ALA A 139 -12.33 -4.79 7.47
C ALA A 139 -11.53 -6.08 7.67
N MET A 140 -11.03 -6.70 6.60
CA MET A 140 -10.26 -7.95 6.69
C MET A 140 -8.83 -7.69 7.12
N SER A 141 -8.20 -6.66 6.55
CA SER A 141 -6.84 -6.26 6.93
C SER A 141 -6.75 -5.89 8.40
N VAL A 142 -7.77 -5.22 8.96
CA VAL A 142 -7.86 -4.94 10.39
C VAL A 142 -7.80 -6.21 11.23
N LYS A 143 -8.56 -7.26 10.85
CA LYS A 143 -8.57 -8.54 11.57
C LYS A 143 -7.25 -9.30 11.47
N ILE A 144 -6.51 -9.11 10.40
CA ILE A 144 -5.23 -9.79 10.15
C ILE A 144 -4.10 -9.11 10.90
N TYR A 145 -4.05 -7.77 10.87
CA TYR A 145 -2.87 -7.01 11.30
C TYR A 145 -2.90 -6.56 12.75
N THR A 146 -4.07 -6.57 13.42
CA THR A 146 -4.12 -6.17 14.82
C THR A 146 -5.22 -6.88 15.62
N HIS A 147 -5.03 -6.93 16.92
CA HIS A 147 -6.05 -7.42 17.84
C HIS A 147 -6.97 -6.27 18.28
N GLU A 148 -8.26 -6.51 18.40
CA GLU A 148 -9.30 -5.52 18.75
C GLU A 148 -8.93 -4.67 19.97
N LYS A 149 -8.41 -5.29 21.03
CA LYS A 149 -7.94 -4.62 22.24
C LYS A 149 -6.94 -3.50 21.96
N TYR A 150 -5.97 -3.73 21.06
CA TYR A 150 -4.93 -2.77 20.75
C TYR A 150 -5.46 -1.68 19.83
N LEU A 151 -6.32 -2.04 18.90
CA LEU A 151 -6.97 -1.08 18.00
C LEU A 151 -7.88 -0.12 18.78
N ASP A 152 -8.73 -0.63 19.66
CA ASP A 152 -9.62 0.20 20.49
C ASP A 152 -8.83 1.21 21.33
N PHE A 153 -7.72 0.76 21.91
CA PHE A 153 -6.85 1.66 22.68
C PHE A 153 -6.22 2.73 21.77
N LEU A 154 -5.70 2.32 20.63
CA LEU A 154 -5.08 3.22 19.65
C LEU A 154 -6.08 4.28 19.18
N LEU A 155 -7.28 3.88 18.76
CA LEU A 155 -8.32 4.78 18.28
C LEU A 155 -8.77 5.78 19.36
N LYS A 156 -8.92 5.32 20.61
CA LYS A 156 -9.26 6.21 21.77
C LYS A 156 -8.18 7.27 22.06
N LYS A 157 -6.92 7.00 21.70
CA LYS A 157 -5.81 7.94 21.86
C LYS A 157 -5.59 8.84 20.65
N THR A 158 -6.15 8.46 19.49
CA THR A 158 -5.97 9.18 18.24
C THR A 158 -6.72 10.50 18.24
N GLY A 159 -5.99 11.60 18.14
CA GLY A 159 -6.56 12.95 18.02
C GLY A 159 -7.01 13.28 16.60
N HIS A 160 -6.34 12.71 15.58
CA HIS A 160 -6.69 12.85 14.17
C HIS A 160 -6.38 11.58 13.40
N LEU A 161 -7.31 11.15 12.56
CA LEU A 161 -7.17 10.00 11.68
C LEU A 161 -7.00 10.49 10.24
N ILE A 162 -5.95 10.05 9.58
CA ILE A 162 -5.73 10.26 8.15
C ILE A 162 -6.02 8.93 7.47
N ALA A 163 -6.87 8.93 6.44
CA ALA A 163 -7.25 7.74 5.69
C ALA A 163 -6.78 7.86 4.24
N VAL A 164 -6.41 6.75 3.61
CA VAL A 164 -5.94 6.73 2.22
C VAL A 164 -7.06 6.91 1.18
N SER A 165 -8.33 6.82 1.60
CA SER A 165 -9.52 7.01 0.75
C SER A 165 -10.74 7.36 1.58
N ASN A 166 -11.81 7.85 0.95
CA ASN A 166 -13.10 8.05 1.63
C ASN A 166 -13.70 6.71 2.09
N ALA A 167 -13.51 5.63 1.33
CA ALA A 167 -13.96 4.30 1.73
C ALA A 167 -13.31 3.86 3.06
N VAL A 168 -12.02 4.13 3.25
CA VAL A 168 -11.32 3.87 4.51
C VAL A 168 -11.79 4.82 5.62
N ALA A 169 -11.93 6.12 5.33
CA ALA A 169 -12.45 7.10 6.29
C ALA A 169 -13.84 6.69 6.81
N ASP A 170 -14.76 6.41 5.90
CA ASP A 170 -16.12 5.95 6.20
C ASP A 170 -16.14 4.67 7.02
N PHE A 171 -15.24 3.74 6.73
CA PHE A 171 -15.13 2.49 7.48
C PHE A 171 -14.82 2.77 8.97
N TYR A 172 -13.86 3.63 9.28
CA TYR A 172 -13.52 3.95 10.68
C TYR A 172 -14.61 4.77 11.37
N VAL A 173 -15.22 5.72 10.66
CA VAL A 173 -16.34 6.50 11.20
C VAL A 173 -17.54 5.61 11.54
N ARG A 174 -17.94 4.71 10.61
CA ARG A 174 -19.13 3.88 10.80
C ARG A 174 -18.92 2.67 11.71
N LYS A 175 -17.75 2.03 11.62
CA LYS A 175 -17.48 0.77 12.34
C LYS A 175 -16.99 1.01 13.75
N TYR A 176 -16.22 2.07 13.98
CA TYR A 176 -15.57 2.36 15.26
C TYR A 176 -16.07 3.66 15.90
N ASP A 177 -17.11 4.27 15.35
CA ASP A 177 -17.69 5.55 15.81
C ASP A 177 -16.61 6.65 15.94
N PHE A 178 -15.58 6.61 15.07
CA PHE A 178 -14.54 7.63 15.11
C PHE A 178 -15.10 8.99 14.69
N PRO A 179 -14.80 10.09 15.41
CA PRO A 179 -15.39 11.40 15.14
C PRO A 179 -15.08 11.90 13.73
N ALA A 180 -16.10 12.04 12.87
CA ALA A 180 -15.94 12.45 11.48
C ALA A 180 -15.21 13.80 11.30
N GLY A 181 -15.36 14.75 12.25
CA GLY A 181 -14.65 16.03 12.25
C GLY A 181 -13.14 15.93 12.50
N ASN A 182 -12.65 14.75 12.92
CA ASN A 182 -11.23 14.47 13.13
C ASN A 182 -10.68 13.45 12.11
N VAL A 183 -11.35 13.31 10.96
CA VAL A 183 -10.90 12.45 9.86
C VAL A 183 -10.56 13.31 8.65
N SER A 184 -9.44 13.00 8.00
CA SER A 184 -9.06 13.58 6.70
C SER A 184 -8.64 12.47 5.78
N THR A 185 -8.77 12.67 4.48
CA THR A 185 -8.21 11.78 3.47
C THR A 185 -6.88 12.33 2.96
N PHE A 186 -5.94 11.44 2.72
CA PHE A 186 -4.66 11.77 2.14
C PHE A 186 -4.27 10.72 1.13
N THR A 187 -4.11 11.14 -0.10
CA THR A 187 -3.62 10.33 -1.20
C THR A 187 -2.44 11.04 -1.83
N LEU A 188 -1.39 10.30 -2.10
CA LEU A 188 -0.20 10.82 -2.74
C LEU A 188 0.21 9.87 -3.85
N ILE A 189 0.47 10.43 -5.01
CA ILE A 189 1.17 9.75 -6.09
C ILE A 189 2.22 10.68 -6.67
N ASP A 190 3.42 10.17 -6.80
CA ASP A 190 4.51 10.87 -7.48
C ASP A 190 4.36 10.70 -8.99
N HIS A 191 3.45 11.50 -9.56
CA HIS A 191 3.19 11.44 -11.00
C HIS A 191 4.42 11.86 -11.83
N GLU A 192 5.26 12.78 -11.34
CA GLU A 192 6.49 13.17 -12.04
C GLU A 192 7.49 12.02 -12.13
N HIS A 193 7.66 11.28 -11.03
CA HIS A 193 8.50 10.08 -11.01
C HIS A 193 7.95 9.00 -11.96
N ILE A 194 6.63 8.80 -11.98
CA ILE A 194 6.00 7.85 -12.91
C ILE A 194 6.20 8.31 -14.35
N ASP A 195 5.94 9.57 -14.67
CA ASP A 195 6.15 10.12 -16.02
C ASP A 195 7.62 9.97 -16.47
N GLN A 196 8.60 10.22 -15.58
CA GLN A 196 10.02 9.97 -15.87
C GLN A 196 10.30 8.47 -16.13
N ARG A 197 9.72 7.57 -15.33
CA ARG A 197 9.86 6.14 -15.53
C ARG A 197 9.26 5.68 -16.86
N LEU A 198 8.15 6.28 -17.29
CA LEU A 198 7.48 5.97 -18.55
C LEU A 198 8.35 6.33 -19.78
N LEU A 199 9.29 7.28 -19.67
CA LEU A 199 10.25 7.57 -20.74
C LEU A 199 11.21 6.42 -21.03
N SER A 200 11.39 5.48 -20.09
CA SER A 200 12.31 4.33 -20.20
C SER A 200 11.61 2.99 -20.27
N VAL A 201 10.28 2.98 -20.49
CA VAL A 201 9.47 1.76 -20.55
C VAL A 201 9.82 0.92 -21.80
N GLN A 202 9.88 -0.37 -21.59
CA GLN A 202 10.05 -1.33 -22.68
C GLN A 202 8.68 -1.74 -23.25
N HIS A 203 8.22 -1.04 -24.28
CA HIS A 203 6.88 -1.22 -24.86
C HIS A 203 6.60 -2.60 -25.45
N ASP A 204 7.62 -3.37 -25.80
CA ASP A 204 7.50 -4.67 -26.45
C ASP A 204 7.85 -5.87 -25.54
N ILE A 205 7.80 -5.66 -24.23
CA ILE A 205 8.19 -6.67 -23.25
C ILE A 205 7.31 -7.92 -23.30
N LEU A 206 5.99 -7.75 -23.51
CA LEU A 206 5.05 -8.87 -23.59
C LEU A 206 5.23 -9.65 -24.90
N GLU A 207 5.46 -8.98 -26.00
CA GLU A 207 5.71 -9.57 -27.30
C GLU A 207 7.01 -10.39 -27.32
N LYS A 208 8.08 -9.82 -26.80
CA LYS A 208 9.41 -10.45 -26.81
C LYS A 208 9.51 -11.61 -25.83
N THR A 209 8.98 -11.42 -24.63
CA THR A 209 9.17 -12.39 -23.53
C THR A 209 8.11 -13.48 -23.54
N TYR A 210 6.83 -13.11 -23.76
CA TYR A 210 5.70 -14.00 -23.61
C TYR A 210 5.01 -14.36 -24.94
N LYS A 211 5.51 -13.85 -26.08
CA LYS A 211 4.99 -14.10 -27.42
C LYS A 211 3.53 -13.67 -27.60
N ILE A 212 3.09 -12.67 -26.85
CA ILE A 212 1.77 -12.07 -27.04
C ILE A 212 1.80 -11.28 -28.35
N PRO A 213 0.86 -11.47 -29.28
CA PRO A 213 0.82 -10.71 -30.53
C PRO A 213 0.70 -9.19 -30.28
N GLN A 214 1.31 -8.39 -31.14
CA GLN A 214 1.28 -6.94 -31.00
C GLN A 214 -0.13 -6.35 -31.12
N ASP A 215 -1.00 -6.99 -31.90
CA ASP A 215 -2.39 -6.62 -32.11
C ASP A 215 -3.35 -7.24 -31.07
N ALA A 216 -2.81 -7.99 -30.10
CA ALA A 216 -3.61 -8.55 -29.02
C ALA A 216 -4.13 -7.50 -28.07
N ILE A 217 -5.35 -7.70 -27.59
CA ILE A 217 -5.93 -6.92 -26.50
C ILE A 217 -5.50 -7.53 -25.17
N VAL A 218 -4.90 -6.73 -24.30
CA VAL A 218 -4.34 -7.18 -23.03
C VAL A 218 -5.13 -6.61 -21.86
N ILE A 219 -5.74 -7.50 -21.09
CA ILE A 219 -6.40 -7.15 -19.83
C ILE A 219 -5.42 -7.43 -18.69
N GLY A 220 -5.03 -6.40 -17.98
CA GLY A 220 -4.01 -6.50 -16.92
C GLY A 220 -4.59 -6.55 -15.51
N GLY A 221 -3.86 -7.20 -14.62
CA GLY A 221 -3.98 -7.11 -13.17
C GLY A 221 -2.60 -6.95 -12.56
N CYS A 222 -2.49 -6.30 -11.39
CA CYS A 222 -1.20 -6.11 -10.74
C CYS A 222 -1.31 -6.12 -9.22
N GLY A 223 -0.34 -6.78 -8.59
CA GLY A 223 -0.19 -6.88 -7.15
C GLY A 223 0.27 -8.27 -6.71
N ASN A 224 0.67 -8.41 -5.46
CA ASN A 224 1.07 -9.71 -4.92
C ASN A 224 -0.07 -10.73 -5.02
N ALA A 225 0.28 -11.99 -5.25
CA ALA A 225 -0.70 -13.07 -5.26
C ALA A 225 -1.14 -13.35 -3.81
N GLU A 226 -2.29 -12.82 -3.45
CA GLU A 226 -2.92 -12.96 -2.14
C GLU A 226 -4.45 -12.92 -2.26
N TRP A 227 -5.14 -13.55 -1.31
CA TRP A 227 -6.61 -13.65 -1.30
C TRP A 227 -7.31 -12.29 -1.51
N ARG A 228 -6.78 -11.23 -0.89
CA ARG A 228 -7.31 -9.87 -0.96
C ARG A 228 -7.33 -9.30 -2.38
N LYS A 229 -6.33 -9.64 -3.19
CA LYS A 229 -6.18 -9.15 -4.57
C LYS A 229 -7.07 -9.89 -5.59
N GLY A 230 -7.63 -11.05 -5.24
CA GLY A 230 -8.62 -11.75 -6.06
C GLY A 230 -8.06 -12.33 -7.35
N ASN A 231 -6.87 -12.94 -7.30
CA ASN A 231 -6.28 -13.61 -8.46
C ASN A 231 -7.18 -14.72 -9.03
N ASP A 232 -7.92 -15.43 -8.18
CA ASP A 232 -8.91 -16.43 -8.55
C ASP A 232 -10.09 -15.80 -9.31
N ILE A 233 -10.57 -14.64 -8.84
CA ILE A 233 -11.64 -13.88 -9.51
C ILE A 233 -11.17 -13.40 -10.88
N PHE A 234 -9.92 -12.91 -10.96
CA PHE A 234 -9.30 -12.52 -12.23
C PHE A 234 -9.34 -13.67 -13.25
N ASN A 235 -8.99 -14.89 -12.83
CA ASN A 235 -9.01 -16.07 -13.68
C ASN A 235 -10.43 -16.44 -14.13
N TRP A 236 -11.44 -16.36 -13.25
CA TRP A 236 -12.84 -16.62 -13.61
C TRP A 236 -13.36 -15.60 -14.64
N ILE A 237 -13.07 -14.31 -14.44
CA ILE A 237 -13.43 -13.25 -15.39
C ILE A 237 -12.70 -13.49 -16.72
N ALA A 238 -11.39 -13.79 -16.69
CA ALA A 238 -10.60 -14.10 -17.89
C ALA A 238 -11.19 -15.24 -18.67
N SER A 239 -11.54 -16.35 -18.02
CA SER A 239 -12.16 -17.52 -18.64
C SER A 239 -13.45 -17.15 -19.40
N ARG A 240 -14.29 -16.33 -18.79
CA ARG A 240 -15.56 -15.89 -19.38
C ARG A 240 -15.33 -14.94 -20.56
N VAL A 241 -14.46 -13.94 -20.42
CA VAL A 241 -14.15 -12.95 -21.46
C VAL A 241 -13.54 -13.63 -22.68
N ILE A 242 -12.49 -14.43 -22.49
CA ILE A 242 -11.78 -15.12 -23.58
C ILE A 242 -12.74 -15.97 -24.41
N ARG A 243 -13.62 -16.73 -23.74
CA ARG A 243 -14.60 -17.60 -24.46
C ARG A 243 -15.65 -16.79 -25.22
N LYS A 244 -16.10 -15.64 -24.69
CA LYS A 244 -17.11 -14.79 -25.33
C LYS A 244 -16.56 -13.93 -26.47
N THR A 245 -15.26 -13.66 -26.49
CA THR A 245 -14.63 -12.77 -27.46
C THR A 245 -13.93 -13.49 -28.60
N GLN A 246 -13.97 -14.82 -28.63
CA GLN A 246 -13.41 -15.59 -29.78
C GLN A 246 -14.01 -15.12 -31.11
N PRO A 247 -13.19 -14.97 -32.17
CA PRO A 247 -11.78 -15.37 -32.29
C PRO A 247 -10.78 -14.25 -31.97
N LEU A 248 -11.15 -13.17 -31.31
CA LEU A 248 -10.24 -12.05 -31.02
C LEU A 248 -9.02 -12.51 -30.18
N PRO A 249 -7.82 -11.95 -30.43
CA PRO A 249 -6.61 -12.28 -29.68
C PRO A 249 -6.59 -11.55 -28.32
N VAL A 250 -7.42 -11.99 -27.37
CA VAL A 250 -7.49 -11.44 -26.01
C VAL A 250 -6.59 -12.22 -25.07
N TYR A 251 -5.78 -11.53 -24.30
CA TYR A 251 -4.88 -12.07 -23.28
C TYR A 251 -5.13 -11.42 -21.93
N PHE A 252 -4.89 -12.17 -20.87
CA PHE A 252 -4.91 -11.69 -19.50
C PHE A 252 -3.51 -11.80 -18.90
N VAL A 253 -3.05 -10.75 -18.26
CA VAL A 253 -1.69 -10.67 -17.70
C VAL A 253 -1.77 -10.21 -16.26
N TRP A 254 -1.26 -11.02 -15.32
CA TRP A 254 -1.13 -10.61 -13.93
C TRP A 254 0.33 -10.37 -13.58
N VAL A 255 0.66 -9.15 -13.15
CA VAL A 255 2.00 -8.76 -12.70
C VAL A 255 2.07 -8.79 -11.17
N GLY A 256 3.02 -9.55 -10.62
CA GLY A 256 3.23 -9.68 -9.19
C GLY A 256 2.82 -11.04 -8.62
N ALA A 257 2.55 -12.05 -9.46
CA ALA A 257 2.28 -13.42 -9.02
C ALA A 257 3.47 -14.33 -9.35
N GLY A 258 4.05 -14.96 -8.35
CA GLY A 258 5.19 -15.86 -8.52
C GLY A 258 5.29 -16.92 -7.42
N PRO A 259 6.21 -17.91 -7.58
CA PRO A 259 6.33 -19.08 -6.70
C PRO A 259 6.58 -18.76 -5.21
N GLN A 260 6.97 -17.54 -4.87
CA GLN A 260 7.15 -17.11 -3.48
C GLN A 260 5.84 -16.87 -2.73
N HIS A 261 4.70 -16.83 -3.42
CA HIS A 261 3.38 -16.60 -2.80
C HIS A 261 2.68 -17.94 -2.52
N GLU A 262 2.11 -18.06 -1.33
CA GLU A 262 1.42 -19.29 -0.86
C GLU A 262 0.33 -19.79 -1.79
N ILE A 263 -0.41 -18.86 -2.44
CA ILE A 263 -1.53 -19.22 -3.33
C ILE A 263 -1.12 -19.39 -4.80
N PHE A 264 0.17 -19.25 -5.14
CA PHE A 264 0.62 -19.27 -6.53
C PHE A 264 0.29 -20.60 -7.24
N GLU A 265 0.62 -21.71 -6.61
CA GLU A 265 0.37 -23.04 -7.17
C GLU A 265 -1.14 -23.30 -7.39
N LEU A 266 -2.01 -22.75 -6.51
CA LEU A 266 -3.46 -22.86 -6.68
C LEU A 266 -3.93 -22.08 -7.91
N ILE A 267 -3.44 -20.85 -8.08
CA ILE A 267 -3.76 -19.98 -9.22
C ILE A 267 -3.32 -20.65 -10.53
N GLU A 268 -2.08 -21.16 -10.59
CA GLU A 268 -1.52 -21.82 -11.77
C GLU A 268 -2.27 -23.09 -12.12
N ASN A 269 -2.63 -23.91 -11.11
CA ASN A 269 -3.43 -25.10 -11.29
C ASN A 269 -4.82 -24.78 -11.88
N ASP A 270 -5.49 -23.73 -11.40
CA ASP A 270 -6.79 -23.31 -11.93
C ASP A 270 -6.68 -22.90 -13.40
N ILE A 271 -5.68 -22.07 -13.75
CA ILE A 271 -5.42 -21.67 -15.15
C ILE A 271 -5.23 -22.90 -16.04
N ARG A 272 -4.45 -23.88 -15.59
CA ARG A 272 -4.21 -25.12 -16.30
C ARG A 272 -5.49 -25.95 -16.51
N LEU A 273 -6.29 -26.10 -15.44
CA LEU A 273 -7.56 -26.86 -15.51
C LEU A 273 -8.62 -26.15 -16.35
N MET A 274 -8.60 -24.82 -16.44
CA MET A 274 -9.45 -24.05 -17.36
C MET A 274 -9.02 -24.19 -18.82
N GLY A 275 -7.82 -24.73 -19.11
CA GLY A 275 -7.25 -24.81 -20.45
C GLY A 275 -6.81 -23.47 -21.03
N LEU A 276 -6.42 -22.52 -20.18
CA LEU A 276 -6.13 -21.13 -20.55
C LEU A 276 -4.66 -20.71 -20.33
N GLY A 277 -3.75 -21.68 -20.16
CA GLY A 277 -2.33 -21.39 -19.88
C GLY A 277 -1.61 -20.58 -20.96
N GLU A 278 -2.11 -20.59 -22.22
CA GLU A 278 -1.56 -19.74 -23.28
C GLU A 278 -2.17 -18.32 -23.34
N LYS A 279 -3.25 -18.09 -22.59
CA LYS A 279 -4.04 -16.84 -22.61
C LYS A 279 -4.01 -16.07 -21.31
N ILE A 280 -3.65 -16.72 -20.20
CA ILE A 280 -3.49 -16.09 -18.88
C ILE A 280 -2.02 -16.25 -18.47
N ILE A 281 -1.32 -15.14 -18.41
CA ILE A 281 0.12 -15.07 -18.13
C ILE A 281 0.34 -14.52 -16.72
N LEU A 282 1.08 -15.25 -15.90
CA LEU A 282 1.52 -14.83 -14.58
C LEU A 282 2.96 -14.33 -14.64
N ILE A 283 3.20 -13.11 -14.18
CA ILE A 283 4.52 -12.48 -14.16
C ILE A 283 4.94 -12.34 -12.69
N PRO A 284 6.12 -12.85 -12.30
CA PRO A 284 6.62 -12.67 -10.93
C PRO A 284 6.75 -11.21 -10.52
N PRO A 285 6.82 -10.90 -9.20
CA PRO A 285 7.13 -9.56 -8.73
C PRO A 285 8.39 -8.98 -9.39
N THR A 286 8.28 -7.77 -9.86
CA THR A 286 9.35 -7.09 -10.60
C THR A 286 9.37 -5.59 -10.29
N PRO A 287 10.54 -4.96 -10.21
CA PRO A 287 10.66 -3.51 -10.11
C PRO A 287 10.26 -2.78 -11.40
N ARG A 288 10.03 -3.54 -12.48
CA ARG A 288 9.66 -3.04 -13.80
C ARG A 288 8.16 -3.21 -14.10
N ALA A 289 7.29 -3.18 -13.09
CA ALA A 289 5.85 -3.39 -13.26
C ALA A 289 5.22 -2.42 -14.28
N LEU A 290 5.70 -1.16 -14.33
CA LEU A 290 5.22 -0.15 -15.27
C LEU A 290 5.44 -0.53 -16.74
N ASP A 291 6.47 -1.31 -17.07
CA ASP A 291 6.72 -1.78 -18.44
C ASP A 291 5.59 -2.70 -18.93
N TYR A 292 5.05 -3.51 -18.03
CA TYR A 292 3.93 -4.41 -18.31
C TYR A 292 2.61 -3.67 -18.30
N ILE A 293 2.39 -2.78 -17.31
CA ILE A 293 1.16 -1.97 -17.20
C ILE A 293 0.98 -1.13 -18.46
N ASN A 294 2.06 -0.56 -19.00
CA ASN A 294 2.03 0.24 -20.22
C ASN A 294 1.43 -0.51 -21.44
N ARG A 295 1.43 -1.83 -21.41
CA ARG A 295 0.89 -2.66 -22.50
C ARG A 295 -0.57 -3.10 -22.26
N PHE A 296 -1.16 -2.70 -21.14
CA PHE A 296 -2.56 -3.04 -20.86
C PHE A 296 -3.51 -2.15 -21.65
N ASP A 297 -4.55 -2.75 -22.21
CA ASP A 297 -5.68 -2.03 -22.79
C ASP A 297 -6.76 -1.71 -21.73
N VAL A 298 -6.88 -2.55 -20.70
CA VAL A 298 -7.80 -2.38 -19.58
C VAL A 298 -7.11 -2.91 -18.32
N LEU A 299 -7.21 -2.20 -17.21
CA LEU A 299 -6.85 -2.72 -15.89
C LEU A 299 -8.09 -3.34 -15.24
N LEU A 300 -8.03 -4.62 -14.89
CA LEU A 300 -9.02 -5.30 -14.04
C LEU A 300 -8.52 -5.33 -12.60
N LEU A 301 -9.14 -4.54 -11.74
CA LEU A 301 -8.93 -4.60 -10.30
C LEU A 301 -9.92 -5.59 -9.69
N SER A 302 -9.54 -6.86 -9.64
CA SER A 302 -10.36 -7.96 -9.10
C SER A 302 -10.34 -8.07 -7.58
N SER A 303 -9.77 -7.09 -6.89
CA SER A 303 -9.56 -7.11 -5.44
C SER A 303 -10.87 -7.24 -4.66
N ARG A 304 -10.85 -8.09 -3.63
CA ARG A 304 -11.90 -8.17 -2.60
C ARG A 304 -11.85 -6.99 -1.65
N GLU A 305 -10.63 -6.55 -1.35
CA GLU A 305 -10.40 -5.41 -0.47
C GLU A 305 -9.11 -4.69 -0.90
N ASP A 306 -9.24 -3.44 -1.32
CA ASP A 306 -8.09 -2.62 -1.70
C ASP A 306 -8.33 -1.16 -1.28
N PRO A 307 -7.76 -0.73 -0.16
CA PRO A 307 -8.01 0.58 0.46
C PRO A 307 -7.81 1.75 -0.51
N TYR A 308 -6.68 1.77 -1.22
CA TYR A 308 -6.42 2.69 -2.34
C TYR A 308 -5.26 2.16 -3.19
N PRO A 309 -5.55 1.39 -4.25
CA PRO A 309 -4.52 0.71 -5.03
C PRO A 309 -3.72 1.68 -5.90
N LEU A 310 -2.41 1.80 -5.65
CA LEU A 310 -1.51 2.64 -6.44
C LEU A 310 -1.52 2.27 -7.92
N VAL A 311 -1.68 0.97 -8.24
CA VAL A 311 -1.75 0.49 -9.62
C VAL A 311 -2.90 1.11 -10.43
N VAL A 312 -3.99 1.50 -9.79
CA VAL A 312 -5.10 2.19 -10.48
C VAL A 312 -4.66 3.58 -10.93
N MET A 313 -3.90 4.29 -10.11
CA MET A 313 -3.34 5.59 -10.48
C MET A 313 -2.23 5.45 -11.52
N GLU A 314 -1.38 4.44 -11.39
CA GLU A 314 -0.33 4.11 -12.38
C GLU A 314 -0.93 3.79 -13.75
N ALA A 315 -2.02 3.02 -13.81
CA ALA A 315 -2.75 2.74 -15.04
C ALA A 315 -3.45 3.99 -15.60
N ALA A 316 -4.12 4.75 -14.72
CA ALA A 316 -4.82 5.98 -15.11
C ALA A 316 -3.87 7.02 -15.71
N LEU A 317 -2.64 7.20 -15.17
CA LEU A 317 -1.62 8.07 -15.74
C LEU A 317 -1.18 7.63 -17.14
N GLN A 318 -1.36 6.37 -17.50
CA GLN A 318 -1.11 5.79 -18.82
C GLN A 318 -2.36 5.71 -19.70
N GLU A 319 -3.42 6.42 -19.34
CA GLU A 319 -4.70 6.46 -20.07
C GLU A 319 -5.34 5.06 -20.21
N ILE A 320 -5.17 4.19 -19.21
CA ILE A 320 -5.74 2.86 -19.17
C ILE A 320 -7.01 2.88 -18.32
N PRO A 321 -8.19 2.55 -18.91
CA PRO A 321 -9.44 2.46 -18.16
C PRO A 321 -9.44 1.30 -17.18
N VAL A 322 -10.22 1.43 -16.11
CA VAL A 322 -10.24 0.46 -15.03
C VAL A 322 -11.62 -0.16 -14.86
N VAL A 323 -11.66 -1.47 -14.65
CA VAL A 323 -12.85 -2.18 -14.18
C VAL A 323 -12.61 -2.63 -12.74
N CYS A 324 -13.48 -2.22 -11.81
CA CYS A 324 -13.36 -2.54 -10.41
C CYS A 324 -14.70 -2.86 -9.76
N PHE A 325 -14.67 -3.45 -8.58
CA PHE A 325 -15.88 -3.76 -7.80
C PHE A 325 -16.29 -2.59 -6.90
N GLU A 326 -17.58 -2.32 -6.83
CA GLU A 326 -18.19 -1.47 -5.80
C GLU A 326 -17.88 -2.04 -4.41
N GLY A 327 -17.59 -1.18 -3.44
CA GLY A 327 -17.35 -1.59 -2.05
C GLY A 327 -16.04 -2.34 -1.78
N ALA A 328 -15.20 -2.55 -2.79
CA ALA A 328 -13.88 -3.20 -2.60
C ALA A 328 -12.82 -2.25 -2.02
N GLY A 329 -13.06 -0.94 -1.94
CA GLY A 329 -12.15 0.08 -1.42
C GLY A 329 -12.23 1.38 -2.18
N GLY A 330 -11.10 2.10 -2.32
CA GLY A 330 -11.06 3.46 -2.84
C GLY A 330 -11.08 3.60 -4.38
N ALA A 331 -10.86 2.53 -5.15
CA ALA A 331 -10.83 2.64 -6.62
C ALA A 331 -12.12 3.25 -7.22
N PRO A 332 -13.34 2.90 -6.77
CA PRO A 332 -14.57 3.49 -7.26
C PRO A 332 -14.62 5.02 -7.17
N GLU A 333 -13.93 5.62 -6.20
CA GLU A 333 -13.88 7.08 -5.99
C GLU A 333 -13.18 7.82 -7.15
N LEU A 334 -12.22 7.16 -7.81
CA LEU A 334 -11.53 7.69 -8.97
C LEU A 334 -12.30 7.37 -10.26
N ILE A 335 -12.79 6.11 -10.37
CA ILE A 335 -13.37 5.60 -11.61
C ILE A 335 -14.74 6.20 -11.88
N GLU A 336 -15.62 6.32 -10.87
CA GLU A 336 -16.98 6.87 -10.93
C GLU A 336 -17.83 6.19 -12.02
N GLY A 337 -17.85 6.61 -13.23
CA GLY A 337 -18.58 5.98 -14.33
C GLY A 337 -18.10 6.48 -15.69
N ASP A 338 -17.04 7.29 -15.69
CA ASP A 338 -16.48 7.94 -16.87
C ASP A 338 -14.97 7.71 -17.07
N ALA A 339 -14.33 6.97 -16.14
CA ALA A 339 -12.94 6.56 -16.23
C ALA A 339 -12.77 5.02 -16.28
N GLY A 340 -13.87 4.33 -16.48
CA GLY A 340 -13.97 2.88 -16.46
C GLY A 340 -15.33 2.41 -15.96
N PHE A 341 -15.40 1.18 -15.46
CA PHE A 341 -16.63 0.62 -14.91
C PHE A 341 -16.48 0.23 -13.45
N VAL A 342 -17.41 0.70 -12.62
CA VAL A 342 -17.64 0.20 -11.26
C VAL A 342 -18.82 -0.77 -11.34
N VAL A 343 -18.57 -2.05 -11.04
CA VAL A 343 -19.56 -3.12 -11.12
C VAL A 343 -19.94 -3.62 -9.73
N PRO A 344 -21.12 -4.25 -9.55
CA PRO A 344 -21.51 -4.77 -8.24
C PRO A 344 -20.45 -5.70 -7.65
N TYR A 345 -20.31 -5.67 -6.32
CA TYR A 345 -19.28 -6.44 -5.61
C TYR A 345 -19.35 -7.92 -5.95
N MET A 346 -18.22 -8.49 -6.41
CA MET A 346 -18.06 -9.89 -6.81
C MET A 346 -18.95 -10.36 -7.96
N ASP A 347 -19.58 -9.46 -8.71
CA ASP A 347 -20.33 -9.84 -9.92
C ASP A 347 -19.39 -10.08 -11.11
N ILE A 348 -18.96 -11.34 -11.24
CA ILE A 348 -18.09 -11.79 -12.33
C ILE A 348 -18.74 -11.57 -13.70
N SER A 349 -20.08 -11.70 -13.80
CA SER A 349 -20.79 -11.49 -15.06
C SER A 349 -20.72 -10.04 -15.49
N ALA A 350 -21.09 -9.12 -14.60
CA ALA A 350 -21.05 -7.69 -14.87
C ALA A 350 -19.61 -7.20 -15.19
N ALA A 351 -18.60 -7.68 -14.44
CA ALA A 351 -17.20 -7.37 -14.73
C ALA A 351 -16.74 -7.86 -16.10
N SER A 352 -17.14 -9.09 -16.46
CA SER A 352 -16.82 -9.65 -17.79
C SER A 352 -17.50 -8.88 -18.91
N ASP A 353 -18.76 -8.52 -18.75
CA ASP A 353 -19.52 -7.80 -19.78
C ASP A 353 -18.99 -6.36 -19.94
N ALA A 354 -18.57 -5.69 -18.85
CA ALA A 354 -17.88 -4.40 -18.88
C ALA A 354 -16.54 -4.47 -19.65
N ILE A 355 -15.73 -5.48 -19.39
CA ILE A 355 -14.46 -5.70 -20.12
C ILE A 355 -14.75 -5.95 -21.61
N ILE A 356 -15.73 -6.79 -21.95
CA ILE A 356 -16.11 -7.06 -23.34
C ILE A 356 -16.55 -5.78 -24.05
N GLN A 357 -17.29 -4.92 -23.39
CA GLN A 357 -17.66 -3.61 -23.94
C GLN A 357 -16.43 -2.77 -24.28
N LEU A 358 -15.42 -2.69 -23.37
CA LEU A 358 -14.18 -1.97 -23.63
C LEU A 358 -13.32 -2.63 -24.73
N ILE A 359 -13.39 -3.95 -24.90
CA ILE A 359 -12.72 -4.68 -25.99
C ILE A 359 -13.33 -4.28 -27.34
N LEU A 360 -14.67 -4.24 -27.41
CA LEU A 360 -15.41 -4.03 -28.65
C LEU A 360 -15.56 -2.56 -29.05
N ASP A 361 -15.37 -1.63 -28.11
CA ASP A 361 -15.45 -0.17 -28.32
C ASP A 361 -14.14 0.53 -27.97
N PRO A 362 -13.20 0.62 -28.92
CA PRO A 362 -11.95 1.35 -28.71
C PRO A 362 -12.13 2.85 -28.42
N SER A 363 -13.19 3.46 -28.93
CA SER A 363 -13.48 4.88 -28.68
C SER A 363 -13.86 5.14 -27.21
N LEU A 364 -14.73 4.29 -26.67
CA LEU A 364 -15.09 4.31 -25.25
C LEU A 364 -13.85 4.03 -24.37
N ARG A 365 -13.06 3.03 -24.73
CA ARG A 365 -11.84 2.66 -24.03
C ARG A 365 -10.88 3.84 -23.94
N ASN A 366 -10.61 4.53 -25.05
CA ASN A 366 -9.75 5.70 -25.08
C ASN A 366 -10.32 6.89 -24.28
N SER A 367 -11.61 7.17 -24.42
CA SER A 367 -12.28 8.23 -23.68
C SER A 367 -12.19 8.02 -22.16
N PHE A 368 -12.42 6.79 -21.69
CA PHE A 368 -12.31 6.44 -20.27
C PHE A 368 -10.86 6.56 -19.77
N GLY A 369 -9.90 6.13 -20.57
CA GLY A 369 -8.47 6.26 -20.23
C GLY A 369 -8.05 7.74 -20.07
N GLN A 370 -8.43 8.60 -21.00
CA GLN A 370 -8.15 10.04 -20.93
C GLN A 370 -8.79 10.69 -19.71
N ASN A 371 -10.04 10.33 -19.40
CA ASN A 371 -10.72 10.81 -18.20
C ASN A 371 -10.02 10.33 -16.92
N ALA A 372 -9.57 9.07 -16.89
CA ALA A 372 -8.82 8.51 -15.78
C ALA A 372 -7.56 9.32 -15.48
N ARG A 373 -6.74 9.60 -16.52
CA ARG A 373 -5.53 10.42 -16.40
C ARG A 373 -5.86 11.83 -15.89
N LYS A 374 -6.83 12.48 -16.50
CA LYS A 374 -7.26 13.81 -16.09
C LYS A 374 -7.63 13.87 -14.61
N LYS A 375 -8.43 12.91 -14.13
CA LYS A 375 -8.85 12.85 -12.71
C LYS A 375 -7.67 12.67 -11.76
N VAL A 376 -6.69 11.82 -12.10
CA VAL A 376 -5.49 11.67 -11.27
C VAL A 376 -4.73 12.98 -11.16
N LEU A 377 -4.46 13.65 -12.28
CA LEU A 377 -3.71 14.91 -12.29
C LEU A 377 -4.44 16.04 -11.54
N GLU A 378 -5.75 16.08 -11.61
CA GLU A 378 -6.56 17.11 -10.91
C GLU A 378 -6.70 16.84 -9.42
N ARG A 379 -6.85 15.57 -9.00
CA ARG A 379 -7.19 15.19 -7.62
C ARG A 379 -5.99 14.87 -6.74
N HIS A 380 -4.86 14.46 -7.35
CA HIS A 380 -3.66 14.03 -6.63
C HIS A 380 -2.52 15.06 -6.77
N ASN A 381 -2.80 16.28 -6.34
CA ASN A 381 -1.76 17.31 -6.30
C ASN A 381 -0.89 17.14 -5.05
N THR A 382 0.38 16.84 -5.25
CA THR A 382 1.38 16.56 -4.20
C THR A 382 1.45 17.69 -3.17
N ASP A 383 1.54 18.95 -3.61
CA ASP A 383 1.67 20.10 -2.70
C ASP A 383 0.44 20.30 -1.82
N LYS A 384 -0.76 20.17 -2.40
CA LYS A 384 -2.01 20.26 -1.62
C LYS A 384 -2.13 19.13 -0.62
N SER A 385 -1.75 17.91 -1.01
CA SER A 385 -1.80 16.74 -0.16
C SER A 385 -0.85 16.91 1.04
N VAL A 386 0.39 17.30 0.80
CA VAL A 386 1.36 17.50 1.88
C VAL A 386 0.97 18.68 2.78
N ALA A 387 0.50 19.80 2.21
CA ALA A 387 0.04 20.94 2.98
C ALA A 387 -1.12 20.58 3.93
N SER A 388 -2.00 19.65 3.53
CA SER A 388 -3.07 19.15 4.41
C SER A 388 -2.52 18.39 5.62
N VAL A 389 -1.50 17.55 5.42
CA VAL A 389 -0.83 16.83 6.52
C VAL A 389 -0.08 17.81 7.43
N GLU A 390 0.61 18.79 6.87
CA GLU A 390 1.27 19.84 7.67
C GLU A 390 0.28 20.62 8.52
N ALA A 391 -0.88 20.98 7.99
CA ALA A 391 -1.91 21.66 8.76
C ALA A 391 -2.42 20.81 9.94
N ILE A 392 -2.56 19.48 9.73
CA ILE A 392 -2.87 18.53 10.81
C ILE A 392 -1.75 18.49 11.84
N ILE A 393 -0.50 18.38 11.41
CA ILE A 393 0.66 18.38 12.29
C ILE A 393 0.71 19.67 13.11
N GLN A 394 0.57 20.83 12.49
CA GLN A 394 0.60 22.14 13.16
C GLN A 394 -0.49 22.31 14.20
N LYS A 395 -1.66 21.70 14.02
CA LYS A 395 -2.74 21.70 15.02
C LYS A 395 -2.30 21.06 16.34
N TYR A 396 -1.44 20.03 16.29
CA TYR A 396 -1.00 19.25 17.46
C TYR A 396 0.42 19.59 17.90
N LEU A 397 1.26 20.06 17.00
CA LEU A 397 2.64 20.45 17.26
C LEU A 397 2.94 21.75 16.49
N PRO A 398 2.73 22.93 17.10
CA PRO A 398 3.07 24.20 16.46
C PRO A 398 4.57 24.22 16.10
N LEU A 399 4.86 24.12 14.80
CA LEU A 399 6.21 24.24 14.28
C LEU A 399 6.55 25.71 14.12
N GLN A 400 7.74 26.12 14.57
CA GLN A 400 8.27 27.45 14.22
C GLN A 400 8.69 27.39 12.75
N VAL A 401 7.87 27.95 11.87
CA VAL A 401 8.23 28.12 10.46
C VAL A 401 9.37 29.12 10.42
N SER A 402 10.58 28.70 10.03
CA SER A 402 11.64 29.62 9.64
C SER A 402 11.16 30.34 8.38
N GLU A 403 10.94 31.65 8.46
CA GLU A 403 10.69 32.52 7.30
C GLU A 403 11.95 32.56 6.39
N GLN A 404 12.19 31.51 5.63
CA GLN A 404 13.23 31.46 4.61
C GLN A 404 12.69 30.75 3.37
N HIS A 405 11.79 31.42 2.64
CA HIS A 405 11.56 31.16 1.20
C HIS A 405 10.68 32.29 0.63
N ASN A 406 11.18 33.53 0.70
CA ASN A 406 10.74 34.61 -0.17
C ASN A 406 11.96 35.52 -0.42
N GLN A 407 12.85 35.08 -1.30
CA GLN A 407 13.73 35.97 -2.07
C GLN A 407 14.01 35.34 -3.42
#